data_b9c406d5f01aa28875b8f057b2ca9e3e
#
_entry.id   b9c406d5f01aa28875b8f057b2ca9e3e
#
_cell.length_a   1.000
_cell.length_b   1.000
_cell.length_c   1.000
_cell.angle_alpha   90.00
_cell.angle_beta   90.00
_cell.angle_gamma   90.00
#
_symmetry.space_group_name_H-M   'P 1'
#
loop_
_entity.id
_entity.type
_entity.pdbx_description
1 polymer ?
#
loop_
_entity_poly.entity_id
_entity_poly.type
_entity_poly.pdbx_seq_one_letter_code
_entity_poly.pdbx_strand_id
1 'polypeptide(L)'
;MMSLLNRIAPLAVAALLSSCAAVATTAEVKITPLGSHTGEFCALDRAIVLEDPNGLRILYDAGRTVAGADDPRLGDIDVVLVSHVHGDHLGDRRIEAVNQGTCASPQTDISTVPNSNSVEIAVGKAASIIVGSEMASFLSNKVAGLGGDPESVQLVRFGAGQNVEGVSFTTVPAVHSNGLSGEFIEGELGESLSAAGLSAYVGPPTGYVITFSNGLVVYLSGDTGVTAEQETVVANQYGAELVVMNIGDTYTTGPTEAAYVVDELIKPTAVIPSHANEAATSDGALLPNTKTATFVAATETPVYLPLSGRTLAFDADGNCTDGCALSD
;
A
#
# COMPACT_ATOMS: atom_id res chain seq x y z
N MET A 1 85.80 6.12 -42.35
CA MET A 1 84.92 6.97 -41.56
C MET A 1 83.57 6.20 -41.39
N MET A 2 83.41 5.55 -40.22
CA MET A 2 82.23 4.73 -39.93
C MET A 2 81.23 5.57 -39.12
N SER A 3 79.99 5.67 -39.63
CA SER A 3 78.87 6.33 -38.96
C SER A 3 78.10 5.28 -38.14
N LEU A 4 78.06 5.43 -36.80
CA LEU A 4 77.18 4.63 -35.92
C LEU A 4 75.80 5.23 -35.92
N LEU A 5 74.79 4.47 -36.40
CA LEU A 5 73.40 4.77 -36.23
C LEU A 5 72.88 4.14 -34.88
N ASN A 6 72.56 5.05 -33.95
CA ASN A 6 71.85 4.70 -32.69
C ASN A 6 70.38 4.40 -33.01
N ARG A 7 69.94 3.18 -32.74
CA ARG A 7 68.55 2.76 -32.76
C ARG A 7 67.95 2.96 -31.35
N ILE A 8 67.04 3.89 -31.21
CA ILE A 8 66.23 4.07 -29.99
C ILE A 8 64.95 3.26 -30.22
N ALA A 9 64.74 2.26 -29.35
CA ALA A 9 63.48 1.49 -29.32
C ALA A 9 62.42 2.24 -28.46
N PRO A 10 61.18 2.31 -28.91
CA PRO A 10 60.13 2.92 -28.08
C PRO A 10 59.65 1.95 -27.01
N LEU A 11 59.65 2.36 -25.73
CA LEU A 11 58.98 1.69 -24.64
C LEU A 11 57.48 1.91 -24.80
N ALA A 12 56.73 0.80 -25.02
CA ALA A 12 55.28 0.79 -24.95
C ALA A 12 54.85 0.72 -23.49
N VAL A 13 54.28 1.78 -22.96
CA VAL A 13 53.60 1.81 -21.67
C VAL A 13 52.18 1.25 -21.88
N ALA A 14 51.94 0.03 -21.43
CA ALA A 14 50.59 -0.55 -21.37
C ALA A 14 49.86 0.03 -20.16
N ALA A 15 48.89 0.96 -20.43
CA ALA A 15 47.95 1.43 -19.42
C ALA A 15 46.91 0.34 -19.14
N LEU A 16 46.98 -0.29 -17.96
CA LEU A 16 45.90 -1.15 -17.45
C LEU A 16 44.71 -0.27 -17.06
N LEU A 17 43.71 -0.19 -17.91
CA LEU A 17 42.40 0.35 -17.56
C LEU A 17 41.67 -0.69 -16.69
N SER A 18 41.72 -0.48 -15.37
CA SER A 18 40.89 -1.22 -14.42
C SER A 18 39.46 -0.68 -14.55
N SER A 19 38.59 -1.38 -15.29
CA SER A 19 37.17 -1.12 -15.29
C SER A 19 36.57 -1.57 -13.96
N CYS A 20 36.35 -0.65 -13.03
CA CYS A 20 35.39 -0.90 -11.96
C CYS A 20 34.00 -1.01 -12.61
N ALA A 21 33.51 -2.22 -12.79
CA ALA A 21 32.11 -2.44 -13.01
C ALA A 21 31.39 -1.98 -11.72
N ALA A 22 30.74 -0.82 -11.78
CA ALA A 22 29.75 -0.46 -10.77
C ALA A 22 28.68 -1.55 -10.85
N VAL A 23 28.50 -2.31 -9.77
CA VAL A 23 27.31 -3.13 -9.58
C VAL A 23 26.18 -2.12 -9.54
N ALA A 24 25.38 -2.04 -10.60
CA ALA A 24 24.14 -1.29 -10.57
C ALA A 24 23.29 -1.95 -9.47
N THR A 25 23.14 -1.31 -8.34
CA THR A 25 22.09 -1.68 -7.39
C THR A 25 20.80 -1.49 -8.15
N THR A 26 20.06 -2.56 -8.37
CA THR A 26 18.70 -2.47 -8.94
C THR A 26 17.91 -1.57 -8.00
N ALA A 27 17.33 -0.52 -8.56
CA ALA A 27 16.48 0.39 -7.80
C ALA A 27 15.21 -0.37 -7.40
N GLU A 28 15.00 -0.59 -6.11
CA GLU A 28 13.94 -1.44 -5.56
C GLU A 28 12.85 -0.59 -4.92
N VAL A 29 11.59 -1.01 -5.11
CA VAL A 29 10.45 -0.53 -4.34
C VAL A 29 10.37 -1.36 -3.06
N LYS A 30 10.25 -0.69 -1.92
CA LYS A 30 10.08 -1.36 -0.63
C LYS A 30 8.64 -1.29 -0.16
N ILE A 31 8.14 -2.40 0.37
CA ILE A 31 6.79 -2.51 0.90
C ILE A 31 6.86 -3.04 2.33
N THR A 32 6.36 -2.23 3.27
CA THR A 32 6.38 -2.56 4.70
C THR A 32 4.96 -2.52 5.27
N PRO A 33 4.35 -3.67 5.57
CA PRO A 33 3.06 -3.72 6.26
C PRO A 33 3.19 -3.19 7.70
N LEU A 34 2.16 -2.43 8.15
CA LEU A 34 2.10 -1.87 9.50
C LEU A 34 0.89 -2.44 10.27
N GLY A 35 0.97 -3.69 10.63
CA GLY A 35 -0.07 -4.37 11.40
C GLY A 35 -0.01 -4.07 12.90
N SER A 36 -0.92 -4.69 13.62
CA SER A 36 -1.10 -4.52 15.07
C SER A 36 -0.06 -5.27 15.91
N HIS A 37 0.50 -6.37 15.42
CA HIS A 37 1.47 -7.21 16.12
C HIS A 37 2.71 -7.42 15.25
N THR A 38 3.87 -7.09 15.80
CA THR A 38 5.15 -7.21 15.10
C THR A 38 5.40 -8.64 14.64
N GLY A 39 5.72 -8.82 13.35
CA GLY A 39 6.02 -10.10 12.73
C GLY A 39 4.80 -10.96 12.42
N GLU A 40 3.57 -10.45 12.62
CA GLU A 40 2.33 -11.17 12.38
C GLU A 40 1.49 -10.51 11.29
N PHE A 41 0.52 -11.26 10.73
CA PHE A 41 -0.58 -10.78 9.92
C PHE A 41 -1.90 -10.99 10.67
N CYS A 42 -2.49 -9.89 11.13
CA CYS A 42 -3.58 -9.87 12.10
C CYS A 42 -4.92 -9.38 11.52
N ALA A 43 -5.98 -9.55 12.30
CA ALA A 43 -7.36 -9.33 11.86
C ALA A 43 -7.67 -7.91 11.34
N LEU A 44 -7.01 -6.87 11.87
CA LEU A 44 -7.28 -5.48 11.49
C LEU A 44 -6.19 -4.86 10.60
N ASP A 45 -5.23 -5.66 10.15
CA ASP A 45 -4.09 -5.15 9.39
C ASP A 45 -4.52 -4.73 7.98
N ARG A 46 -4.33 -3.43 7.69
CA ARG A 46 -4.66 -2.75 6.43
C ARG A 46 -3.49 -1.91 5.93
N ALA A 47 -2.78 -1.26 6.87
CA ALA A 47 -1.80 -0.25 6.56
C ALA A 47 -0.54 -0.83 5.92
N ILE A 48 -0.10 -0.17 4.85
CA ILE A 48 1.14 -0.51 4.15
C ILE A 48 1.90 0.79 3.85
N VAL A 49 3.20 0.81 4.15
CA VAL A 49 4.10 1.84 3.64
C VAL A 49 4.78 1.31 2.39
N LEU A 50 4.70 2.07 1.29
CA LEU A 50 5.45 1.83 0.07
C LEU A 50 6.52 2.92 -0.05
N GLU A 51 7.74 2.55 -0.41
CA GLU A 51 8.87 3.47 -0.57
C GLU A 51 9.44 3.32 -1.98
N ASP A 52 9.40 4.41 -2.74
CA ASP A 52 10.00 4.50 -4.08
C ASP A 52 11.54 4.55 -3.96
N PRO A 53 12.28 4.06 -4.96
CA PRO A 53 13.75 4.19 -4.97
C PRO A 53 14.29 5.61 -4.84
N ASN A 54 13.52 6.64 -5.22
CA ASN A 54 13.90 8.05 -5.05
C ASN A 54 13.68 8.60 -3.63
N GLY A 55 13.05 7.80 -2.75
CA GLY A 55 12.80 8.12 -1.35
C GLY A 55 11.38 8.58 -1.05
N LEU A 56 10.49 8.76 -2.05
CA LEU A 56 9.08 9.07 -1.81
C LEU A 56 8.42 7.96 -1.00
N ARG A 57 7.77 8.33 0.11
CA ARG A 57 7.12 7.37 1.02
C ARG A 57 5.61 7.57 1.04
N ILE A 58 4.89 6.47 0.83
CA ILE A 58 3.45 6.44 0.63
C ILE A 58 2.84 5.57 1.74
N LEU A 59 1.91 6.11 2.50
CA LEU A 59 1.09 5.33 3.43
C LEU A 59 -0.26 5.02 2.78
N TYR A 60 -0.56 3.75 2.64
CA TYR A 60 -1.84 3.27 2.15
C TYR A 60 -2.71 2.78 3.30
N ASP A 61 -3.98 3.26 3.36
CA ASP A 61 -5.01 2.88 4.33
C ASP A 61 -4.50 2.73 5.77
N ALA A 62 -4.18 3.85 6.43
CA ALA A 62 -3.62 3.84 7.79
C ALA A 62 -4.46 3.02 8.78
N GLY A 63 -5.77 3.01 8.58
CA GLY A 63 -6.71 2.19 9.33
C GLY A 63 -6.56 2.32 10.85
N ARG A 64 -6.70 1.17 11.52
CA ARG A 64 -6.69 1.09 12.98
C ARG A 64 -5.37 0.65 13.58
N THR A 65 -4.40 0.21 12.76
CA THR A 65 -3.17 -0.46 13.23
C THR A 65 -1.91 0.41 13.20
N VAL A 66 -2.05 1.68 12.82
CA VAL A 66 -1.02 2.71 12.96
C VAL A 66 -1.34 3.55 14.19
N ALA A 67 -0.35 3.78 15.06
CA ALA A 67 -0.52 4.48 16.34
C ALA A 67 -0.52 6.02 16.23
N GLY A 68 -1.03 6.57 15.11
CA GLY A 68 -1.05 8.01 14.84
C GLY A 68 0.23 8.52 14.17
N ALA A 69 0.35 9.84 14.05
CA ALA A 69 1.48 10.49 13.36
C ALA A 69 2.84 10.24 14.02
N ASP A 70 2.86 9.97 15.31
CA ASP A 70 4.08 9.70 16.09
C ASP A 70 4.49 8.21 16.08
N ASP A 71 3.78 7.35 15.35
CA ASP A 71 4.17 5.94 15.21
C ASP A 71 5.58 5.85 14.61
N PRO A 72 6.56 5.28 15.33
CA PRO A 72 7.95 5.28 14.88
C PRO A 72 8.18 4.45 13.61
N ARG A 73 7.23 3.59 13.25
CA ARG A 73 7.31 2.76 12.04
C ARG A 73 7.04 3.56 10.75
N LEU A 74 6.36 4.71 10.87
CA LEU A 74 6.03 5.55 9.71
C LEU A 74 7.27 6.20 9.07
N GLY A 75 8.19 6.71 9.90
CA GLY A 75 9.21 7.64 9.40
C GLY A 75 8.57 8.91 8.83
N ASP A 76 9.17 9.48 7.81
CA ASP A 76 8.57 10.55 7.02
C ASP A 76 7.57 9.95 6.03
N ILE A 77 6.42 10.58 5.85
CA ILE A 77 5.39 10.19 4.88
C ILE A 77 5.08 11.41 4.02
N ASP A 78 5.14 11.23 2.70
CA ASP A 78 4.91 12.28 1.71
C ASP A 78 3.49 12.24 1.13
N VAL A 79 2.93 11.01 1.02
CA VAL A 79 1.59 10.77 0.46
C VAL A 79 0.83 9.80 1.34
N VAL A 80 -0.44 10.12 1.60
CA VAL A 80 -1.43 9.21 2.19
C VAL A 80 -2.47 8.85 1.13
N LEU A 81 -2.70 7.56 0.89
CA LEU A 81 -3.75 7.04 0.04
C LEU A 81 -4.88 6.49 0.91
N VAL A 82 -6.12 6.81 0.55
CA VAL A 82 -7.32 6.26 1.19
C VAL A 82 -8.20 5.61 0.13
N SER A 83 -8.41 4.31 0.25
CA SER A 83 -9.22 3.55 -0.72
C SER A 83 -10.70 3.89 -0.60
N HIS A 84 -11.20 4.01 0.63
CA HIS A 84 -12.60 4.34 0.95
C HIS A 84 -12.76 4.73 2.43
N VAL A 85 -13.96 5.18 2.82
CA VAL A 85 -14.20 5.82 4.12
C VAL A 85 -14.72 4.89 5.23
N HIS A 86 -14.61 3.58 5.09
CA HIS A 86 -14.92 2.69 6.21
C HIS A 86 -13.90 2.88 7.34
N GLY A 87 -14.35 2.69 8.58
CA GLY A 87 -13.56 2.99 9.76
C GLY A 87 -12.27 2.19 9.89
N ASP A 88 -12.19 0.99 9.34
CA ASP A 88 -11.00 0.15 9.35
C ASP A 88 -9.96 0.53 8.28
N HIS A 89 -10.30 1.41 7.32
CA HIS A 89 -9.39 1.97 6.32
C HIS A 89 -9.05 3.43 6.60
N LEU A 90 -10.07 4.26 6.85
CA LEU A 90 -9.88 5.67 7.19
C LEU A 90 -9.31 5.86 8.61
N GLY A 91 -9.64 4.92 9.51
CA GLY A 91 -9.27 4.93 10.93
C GLY A 91 -10.24 5.76 11.78
N ASP A 92 -11.34 5.13 12.27
CA ASP A 92 -12.28 5.69 13.24
C ASP A 92 -11.73 5.64 14.67
N ARG A 93 -10.78 4.76 14.88
CA ARG A 93 -10.01 4.52 16.10
C ARG A 93 -8.68 3.87 15.73
N ARG A 94 -7.77 3.79 16.69
CA ARG A 94 -6.45 3.21 16.47
C ARG A 94 -5.89 2.51 17.70
N ILE A 95 -4.86 1.72 17.49
CA ILE A 95 -4.02 1.20 18.60
C ILE A 95 -3.30 2.35 19.30
N GLU A 96 -3.05 2.20 20.58
CA GLU A 96 -2.14 3.07 21.33
C GLU A 96 -0.68 2.68 21.06
N ALA A 97 -0.40 1.38 21.07
CA ALA A 97 0.91 0.80 20.74
C ALA A 97 0.74 -0.58 20.10
N VAL A 98 1.78 -1.04 19.40
CA VAL A 98 1.83 -2.40 18.84
C VAL A 98 1.86 -3.47 19.94
N ASN A 99 1.42 -4.68 19.59
CA ASN A 99 1.38 -5.85 20.47
C ASN A 99 0.38 -5.75 21.64
N GLN A 100 -0.62 -4.88 21.55
CA GLN A 100 -1.70 -4.80 22.51
C GLN A 100 -2.93 -5.59 22.07
N GLY A 101 -3.53 -6.35 22.99
CA GLY A 101 -4.60 -7.30 22.67
C GLY A 101 -4.05 -8.62 22.13
N THR A 102 -4.76 -9.20 21.17
CA THR A 102 -4.33 -10.42 20.45
C THR A 102 -4.38 -10.18 18.95
N CYS A 103 -3.67 -10.96 18.16
CA CYS A 103 -3.69 -10.87 16.70
C CYS A 103 -5.12 -11.03 16.11
N ALA A 104 -5.97 -11.86 16.74
CA ALA A 104 -7.38 -12.02 16.36
C ALA A 104 -8.27 -10.85 16.81
N SER A 105 -7.88 -10.14 17.88
CA SER A 105 -8.61 -9.00 18.46
C SER A 105 -7.63 -7.97 18.99
N PRO A 106 -7.01 -7.17 18.11
CA PRO A 106 -6.12 -6.09 18.49
C PRO A 106 -6.86 -5.02 19.31
N GLN A 107 -6.18 -4.44 20.28
CA GLN A 107 -6.74 -3.39 21.11
C GLN A 107 -6.66 -2.04 20.40
N THR A 108 -7.83 -1.49 20.04
CA THR A 108 -7.95 -0.23 19.25
C THR A 108 -8.80 0.78 20.03
N ASP A 109 -8.32 1.20 21.22
CA ASP A 109 -9.13 1.99 22.17
C ASP A 109 -9.04 3.51 21.97
N ILE A 110 -8.10 3.98 21.14
CA ILE A 110 -7.95 5.41 20.88
C ILE A 110 -8.91 5.84 19.77
N SER A 111 -9.97 6.57 20.14
CA SER A 111 -10.89 7.16 19.16
C SER A 111 -10.23 8.30 18.39
N THR A 112 -10.50 8.38 17.10
CA THR A 112 -10.05 9.45 16.20
C THR A 112 -11.22 10.27 15.65
N VAL A 113 -12.46 9.76 15.79
CA VAL A 113 -13.65 10.52 15.33
C VAL A 113 -13.88 11.76 16.20
N PRO A 114 -14.36 12.86 15.64
CA PRO A 114 -14.92 13.03 14.29
C PRO A 114 -13.87 13.23 13.17
N ASN A 115 -12.58 13.19 13.47
CA ASN A 115 -11.51 13.12 12.48
C ASN A 115 -11.24 11.67 12.06
N SER A 116 -10.04 11.37 11.63
CA SER A 116 -9.61 10.00 11.33
C SER A 116 -8.10 9.86 11.50
N ASN A 117 -7.65 8.63 11.74
CA ASN A 117 -6.23 8.35 11.85
C ASN A 117 -5.44 8.77 10.59
N SER A 118 -6.00 8.51 9.39
CA SER A 118 -5.37 8.89 8.12
C SER A 118 -5.18 10.41 7.97
N VAL A 119 -6.19 11.20 8.37
CA VAL A 119 -6.10 12.68 8.32
C VAL A 119 -5.14 13.21 9.39
N GLU A 120 -5.19 12.68 10.62
CA GLU A 120 -4.27 13.09 11.70
C GLU A 120 -2.82 12.82 11.31
N ILE A 121 -2.55 11.65 10.67
CA ILE A 121 -1.20 11.32 10.16
C ILE A 121 -0.81 12.27 9.03
N ALA A 122 -1.67 12.51 8.05
CA ALA A 122 -1.37 13.41 6.94
C ALA A 122 -1.02 14.83 7.41
N VAL A 123 -1.80 15.38 8.35
CA VAL A 123 -1.51 16.71 8.93
C VAL A 123 -0.23 16.68 9.75
N GLY A 124 -0.04 15.67 10.61
CA GLY A 124 1.14 15.55 11.47
C GLY A 124 2.46 15.34 10.70
N LYS A 125 2.38 14.75 9.51
CA LYS A 125 3.54 14.52 8.59
C LYS A 125 3.66 15.59 7.51
N ALA A 126 2.73 16.54 7.41
CA ALA A 126 2.62 17.48 6.30
C ALA A 126 2.52 16.77 4.93
N ALA A 127 1.91 15.59 4.90
CA ALA A 127 1.75 14.75 3.71
C ALA A 127 0.56 15.18 2.86
N SER A 128 0.64 14.95 1.55
CA SER A 128 -0.52 15.08 0.66
C SER A 128 -1.45 13.87 0.81
N ILE A 129 -2.76 14.08 0.66
CA ILE A 129 -3.74 12.99 0.57
C ILE A 129 -4.18 12.86 -0.89
N ILE A 130 -4.05 11.68 -1.48
CA ILE A 130 -4.55 11.38 -2.84
C ILE A 130 -5.75 10.44 -2.71
N VAL A 131 -6.91 10.88 -3.23
CA VAL A 131 -8.17 10.13 -3.13
C VAL A 131 -9.03 10.28 -4.36
N GLY A 132 -9.96 9.33 -4.53
CA GLY A 132 -11.00 9.38 -5.56
C GLY A 132 -12.26 10.14 -5.11
N SER A 133 -13.10 10.46 -6.07
CA SER A 133 -14.50 10.89 -5.90
C SER A 133 -14.71 12.07 -4.94
N GLU A 134 -15.87 12.12 -4.29
CA GLU A 134 -16.26 13.16 -3.35
C GLU A 134 -15.54 13.08 -2.00
N MET A 135 -14.76 12.03 -1.76
CA MET A 135 -13.90 11.89 -0.57
C MET A 135 -12.94 13.07 -0.43
N ALA A 136 -12.47 13.63 -1.54
CA ALA A 136 -11.52 14.75 -1.51
C ALA A 136 -12.07 15.97 -0.75
N SER A 137 -13.31 16.39 -1.03
CA SER A 137 -13.92 17.55 -0.36
C SER A 137 -14.13 17.30 1.13
N PHE A 138 -14.53 16.09 1.50
CA PHE A 138 -14.69 15.71 2.91
C PHE A 138 -13.34 15.75 3.65
N LEU A 139 -12.31 15.12 3.09
CA LEU A 139 -10.98 15.06 3.71
C LEU A 139 -10.29 16.43 3.75
N SER A 140 -10.46 17.25 2.72
CA SER A 140 -9.97 18.66 2.70
C SER A 140 -10.53 19.47 3.86
N ASN A 141 -11.84 19.33 4.15
CA ASN A 141 -12.44 19.98 5.31
C ASN A 141 -11.89 19.45 6.64
N LYS A 142 -11.59 18.14 6.75
CA LYS A 142 -11.00 17.56 7.96
C LYS A 142 -9.55 18.03 8.17
N VAL A 143 -8.76 18.09 7.08
CA VAL A 143 -7.38 18.66 7.12
C VAL A 143 -7.41 20.10 7.60
N ALA A 144 -8.31 20.94 7.04
CA ALA A 144 -8.45 22.34 7.46
C ALA A 144 -8.88 22.45 8.93
N GLY A 145 -9.78 21.59 9.41
CA GLY A 145 -10.23 21.53 10.80
C GLY A 145 -9.11 21.23 11.80
N LEU A 146 -8.07 20.52 11.38
CA LEU A 146 -6.85 20.25 12.16
C LEU A 146 -5.74 21.31 11.97
N GLY A 147 -6.00 22.36 11.19
CA GLY A 147 -5.03 23.42 10.89
C GLY A 147 -4.00 23.06 9.82
N GLY A 148 -4.22 21.97 9.08
CA GLY A 148 -3.44 21.62 7.91
C GLY A 148 -3.86 22.40 6.65
N ASP A 149 -3.13 22.22 5.56
CA ASP A 149 -3.43 22.85 4.27
C ASP A 149 -4.50 22.04 3.50
N PRO A 150 -5.72 22.56 3.30
CA PRO A 150 -6.76 21.87 2.56
C PRO A 150 -6.40 21.57 1.10
N GLU A 151 -5.48 22.33 0.49
CA GLU A 151 -4.99 22.11 -0.89
C GLU A 151 -4.03 20.88 -0.97
N SER A 152 -3.58 20.35 0.16
CA SER A 152 -2.82 19.09 0.19
C SER A 152 -3.66 17.87 -0.19
N VAL A 153 -5.00 17.99 -0.19
CA VAL A 153 -5.90 16.91 -0.60
C VAL A 153 -6.18 16.98 -2.11
N GLN A 154 -5.71 15.97 -2.82
CA GLN A 154 -5.72 15.90 -4.28
C GLN A 154 -6.75 14.88 -4.77
N LEU A 155 -7.67 15.33 -5.62
CA LEU A 155 -8.65 14.47 -6.26
C LEU A 155 -8.07 13.84 -7.53
N VAL A 156 -8.15 12.50 -7.61
CA VAL A 156 -7.86 11.75 -8.83
C VAL A 156 -9.10 10.93 -9.20
N ARG A 157 -9.71 11.23 -10.34
CA ARG A 157 -10.88 10.49 -10.85
C ARG A 157 -10.43 9.25 -11.63
N PHE A 158 -11.31 8.26 -11.74
CA PHE A 158 -11.03 7.02 -12.47
C PHE A 158 -10.47 7.29 -13.88
N GLY A 159 -9.34 6.65 -14.19
CA GLY A 159 -8.62 6.83 -15.44
C GLY A 159 -7.78 8.11 -15.54
N ALA A 160 -7.85 9.01 -14.54
CA ALA A 160 -6.92 10.12 -14.42
C ALA A 160 -5.71 9.71 -13.58
N GLY A 161 -4.63 10.48 -13.66
CA GLY A 161 -3.40 10.27 -12.90
C GLY A 161 -2.91 11.54 -12.24
N GLN A 162 -2.25 11.37 -11.10
CA GLN A 162 -1.46 12.39 -10.41
C GLN A 162 -0.01 11.91 -10.36
N ASN A 163 0.94 12.80 -10.62
CA ASN A 163 2.36 12.48 -10.48
C ASN A 163 2.95 13.27 -9.30
N VAL A 164 3.63 12.56 -8.41
CA VAL A 164 4.38 13.16 -7.30
C VAL A 164 5.80 12.63 -7.39
N GLU A 165 6.76 13.51 -7.62
CA GLU A 165 8.20 13.20 -7.65
C GLU A 165 8.58 12.00 -8.54
N GLY A 166 7.89 11.82 -9.68
CA GLY A 166 8.16 10.74 -10.63
C GLY A 166 7.35 9.46 -10.39
N VAL A 167 6.62 9.35 -9.29
CA VAL A 167 5.67 8.26 -9.04
C VAL A 167 4.29 8.67 -9.52
N SER A 168 3.64 7.83 -10.33
CA SER A 168 2.31 8.08 -10.87
C SER A 168 1.24 7.30 -10.13
N PHE A 169 0.19 7.99 -9.70
CA PHE A 169 -0.97 7.44 -9.01
C PHE A 169 -2.19 7.51 -9.91
N THR A 170 -2.75 6.37 -10.23
CA THR A 170 -3.99 6.26 -11.01
C THR A 170 -5.05 5.58 -10.17
N THR A 171 -6.29 6.09 -10.19
CA THR A 171 -7.42 5.45 -9.51
C THR A 171 -8.19 4.56 -10.49
N VAL A 172 -8.59 3.39 -10.00
CA VAL A 172 -9.39 2.42 -10.73
C VAL A 172 -10.64 2.04 -9.92
N PRO A 173 -11.73 1.59 -10.55
CA PRO A 173 -12.93 1.20 -9.83
C PRO A 173 -12.67 0.05 -8.85
N ALA A 174 -13.28 0.16 -7.67
CA ALA A 174 -13.49 -0.95 -6.75
C ALA A 174 -15.00 -1.14 -6.56
N VAL A 175 -15.46 -2.39 -6.39
CA VAL A 175 -16.88 -2.70 -6.20
C VAL A 175 -17.12 -3.07 -4.75
N HIS A 176 -17.47 -2.05 -3.97
CA HIS A 176 -17.75 -2.14 -2.55
C HIS A 176 -18.66 -0.98 -2.12
N SER A 177 -19.14 -0.98 -0.89
CA SER A 177 -19.82 0.19 -0.31
C SER A 177 -18.80 1.27 0.09
N ASN A 178 -19.22 2.55 0.05
CA ASN A 178 -18.39 3.68 0.47
C ASN A 178 -19.24 4.70 1.25
N GLY A 179 -19.89 4.22 2.30
CA GLY A 179 -20.75 5.02 3.16
C GLY A 179 -19.97 5.59 4.34
N LEU A 180 -19.86 6.93 4.40
CA LEU A 180 -19.26 7.63 5.54
C LEU A 180 -20.18 7.53 6.75
N SER A 181 -19.70 6.95 7.85
CA SER A 181 -20.42 6.87 9.12
C SER A 181 -20.71 8.26 9.68
N GLY A 182 -21.90 8.44 10.31
CA GLY A 182 -22.25 9.67 10.99
C GLY A 182 -21.25 10.08 12.08
N GLU A 183 -20.48 9.15 12.63
CA GLU A 183 -19.43 9.43 13.63
C GLU A 183 -18.30 10.34 13.12
N PHE A 184 -18.05 10.34 11.80
CA PHE A 184 -17.09 11.24 11.16
C PHE A 184 -17.66 12.63 10.86
N ILE A 185 -18.98 12.86 11.05
CA ILE A 185 -19.68 14.08 10.71
C ILE A 185 -20.11 14.78 11.99
N GLU A 186 -19.60 15.99 12.23
CA GLU A 186 -19.92 16.76 13.42
C GLU A 186 -21.32 17.36 13.36
N GLY A 187 -21.97 17.52 14.52
CA GLY A 187 -23.25 18.18 14.69
C GLY A 187 -24.46 17.33 14.27
N GLU A 188 -25.61 18.01 14.14
CA GLU A 188 -26.94 17.41 14.01
C GLU A 188 -27.06 16.43 12.82
N LEU A 189 -26.33 16.68 11.72
CA LEU A 189 -26.36 15.80 10.55
C LEU A 189 -25.76 14.42 10.88
N GLY A 190 -24.60 14.38 11.54
CA GLY A 190 -23.95 13.12 11.95
C GLY A 190 -24.80 12.34 12.94
N GLU A 191 -25.36 13.02 13.93
CA GLU A 191 -26.26 12.45 14.93
C GLU A 191 -27.52 11.85 14.25
N SER A 192 -28.11 12.57 13.31
CA SER A 192 -29.31 12.13 12.58
C SER A 192 -29.05 10.91 11.70
N LEU A 193 -27.91 10.87 10.99
CA LEU A 193 -27.50 9.71 10.18
C LEU A 193 -27.28 8.49 11.08
N SER A 194 -26.56 8.64 12.17
CA SER A 194 -26.28 7.56 13.13
C SER A 194 -27.57 7.02 13.75
N ALA A 195 -28.47 7.91 14.19
CA ALA A 195 -29.77 7.54 14.78
C ALA A 195 -30.69 6.82 13.77
N ALA A 196 -30.59 7.16 12.49
CA ALA A 196 -31.36 6.52 11.42
C ALA A 196 -30.71 5.22 10.88
N GLY A 197 -29.49 4.87 11.31
CA GLY A 197 -28.74 3.75 10.76
C GLY A 197 -28.32 3.97 9.30
N LEU A 198 -28.11 5.22 8.92
CA LEU A 198 -27.72 5.63 7.57
C LEU A 198 -26.28 6.14 7.56
N SER A 199 -25.68 6.14 6.38
CA SER A 199 -24.37 6.74 6.11
C SER A 199 -24.46 7.73 4.94
N ALA A 200 -23.53 8.71 4.89
CA ALA A 200 -23.44 9.63 3.77
C ALA A 200 -22.64 9.00 2.63
N TYR A 201 -23.17 9.10 1.41
CA TYR A 201 -22.44 8.68 0.21
C TYR A 201 -21.37 9.71 -0.16
N VAL A 202 -20.13 9.24 -0.37
CA VAL A 202 -18.98 10.08 -0.74
C VAL A 202 -18.32 9.62 -2.05
N GLY A 203 -19.10 9.06 -2.93
CA GLY A 203 -18.63 8.51 -4.21
C GLY A 203 -18.23 7.02 -4.12
N PRO A 204 -17.82 6.40 -5.23
CA PRO A 204 -17.41 5.01 -5.26
C PRO A 204 -16.08 4.78 -4.51
N PRO A 205 -15.85 3.58 -3.97
CA PRO A 205 -14.55 3.17 -3.45
C PRO A 205 -13.52 3.06 -4.57
N THR A 206 -12.24 3.08 -4.20
CA THR A 206 -11.14 3.26 -5.15
C THR A 206 -10.06 2.22 -4.93
N GLY A 207 -9.67 1.52 -6.00
CA GLY A 207 -8.37 0.86 -6.09
C GLY A 207 -7.33 1.83 -6.65
N TYR A 208 -6.06 1.53 -6.47
CA TYR A 208 -4.95 2.32 -7.00
C TYR A 208 -4.04 1.48 -7.88
N VAL A 209 -3.62 2.05 -9.01
CA VAL A 209 -2.47 1.58 -9.77
C VAL A 209 -1.36 2.61 -9.62
N ILE A 210 -0.23 2.18 -9.06
CA ILE A 210 0.93 3.04 -8.80
C ILE A 210 2.05 2.59 -9.71
N THR A 211 2.58 3.51 -10.53
CA THR A 211 3.80 3.28 -11.31
C THR A 211 4.95 3.99 -10.63
N PHE A 212 5.89 3.22 -10.11
CA PHE A 212 7.08 3.68 -9.40
C PHE A 212 8.17 4.17 -10.36
N SER A 213 9.15 4.90 -9.84
CA SER A 213 10.23 5.49 -10.64
C SER A 213 11.15 4.46 -11.30
N ASN A 214 11.23 3.23 -10.77
CA ASN A 214 11.95 2.11 -11.39
C ASN A 214 11.15 1.39 -12.48
N GLY A 215 9.89 1.73 -12.69
CA GLY A 215 9.00 1.11 -13.67
C GLY A 215 8.06 0.05 -13.10
N LEU A 216 8.22 -0.39 -11.84
CA LEU A 216 7.30 -1.33 -11.19
C LEU A 216 5.89 -0.75 -11.15
N VAL A 217 4.91 -1.55 -11.56
CA VAL A 217 3.48 -1.22 -11.47
C VAL A 217 2.83 -2.06 -10.38
N VAL A 218 2.29 -1.39 -9.37
CA VAL A 218 1.62 -2.03 -8.22
C VAL A 218 0.13 -1.72 -8.24
N TYR A 219 -0.70 -2.74 -8.11
CA TYR A 219 -2.13 -2.59 -7.87
C TYR A 219 -2.48 -2.80 -6.41
N LEU A 220 -3.11 -1.80 -5.80
CA LEU A 220 -3.72 -1.88 -4.47
C LEU A 220 -5.23 -2.00 -4.67
N SER A 221 -5.81 -3.15 -4.34
CA SER A 221 -7.20 -3.45 -4.68
C SER A 221 -8.23 -2.57 -3.95
N GLY A 222 -7.88 -2.07 -2.77
CA GLY A 222 -8.88 -1.60 -1.82
C GLY A 222 -9.81 -2.74 -1.42
N ASP A 223 -10.98 -2.41 -0.92
CA ASP A 223 -12.04 -3.39 -0.73
C ASP A 223 -12.85 -3.50 -2.02
N THR A 224 -12.84 -4.69 -2.61
CA THR A 224 -13.53 -4.93 -3.88
C THR A 224 -14.02 -6.38 -4.01
N GLY A 225 -15.03 -6.57 -4.84
CA GLY A 225 -15.36 -7.85 -5.45
C GLY A 225 -14.54 -8.10 -6.72
N VAL A 226 -14.86 -9.19 -7.43
CA VAL A 226 -14.32 -9.47 -8.77
C VAL A 226 -14.95 -8.52 -9.78
N THR A 227 -14.12 -7.85 -10.59
CA THR A 227 -14.57 -6.90 -11.62
C THR A 227 -13.85 -7.10 -12.94
N ALA A 228 -14.50 -6.70 -14.05
CA ALA A 228 -13.88 -6.78 -15.38
C ALA A 228 -12.71 -5.79 -15.54
N GLU A 229 -12.68 -4.72 -14.77
CA GLU A 229 -11.61 -3.73 -14.79
C GLU A 229 -10.28 -4.28 -14.27
N GLN A 230 -10.30 -5.34 -13.46
CA GLN A 230 -9.08 -6.03 -13.01
C GLN A 230 -8.32 -6.64 -14.20
N GLU A 231 -9.01 -7.18 -15.20
CA GLU A 231 -8.40 -7.64 -16.44
C GLU A 231 -8.13 -6.48 -17.41
N THR A 232 -9.18 -5.70 -17.72
CA THR A 232 -9.14 -4.76 -18.85
C THR A 232 -8.34 -3.50 -18.56
N VAL A 233 -8.31 -3.05 -17.31
CA VAL A 233 -7.63 -1.82 -16.88
C VAL A 233 -6.36 -2.14 -16.12
N VAL A 234 -6.45 -2.91 -15.03
CA VAL A 234 -5.29 -3.16 -14.16
C VAL A 234 -4.22 -3.97 -14.90
N ALA A 235 -4.60 -5.09 -15.53
CA ALA A 235 -3.66 -5.93 -16.27
C ALA A 235 -3.35 -5.35 -17.66
N ASN A 236 -4.37 -5.23 -18.53
CA ASN A 236 -4.11 -4.98 -19.95
C ASN A 236 -3.70 -3.54 -20.27
N GLN A 237 -4.18 -2.55 -19.52
CA GLN A 237 -3.84 -1.14 -19.75
C GLN A 237 -2.59 -0.71 -18.99
N TYR A 238 -2.47 -1.10 -17.70
CA TYR A 238 -1.40 -0.62 -16.83
C TYR A 238 -0.30 -1.67 -16.59
N GLY A 239 -0.57 -2.97 -16.76
CA GLY A 239 0.43 -4.03 -16.61
C GLY A 239 0.90 -4.18 -15.18
N ALA A 240 -0.01 -4.34 -14.21
CA ALA A 240 0.36 -4.51 -12.81
C ALA A 240 1.15 -5.81 -12.60
N GLU A 241 2.39 -5.69 -12.13
CA GLU A 241 3.31 -6.80 -11.86
C GLU A 241 3.27 -7.26 -10.39
N LEU A 242 2.82 -6.39 -9.48
CA LEU A 242 2.64 -6.70 -8.07
C LEU A 242 1.24 -6.30 -7.63
N VAL A 243 0.56 -7.16 -6.91
CA VAL A 243 -0.82 -6.93 -6.44
C VAL A 243 -0.90 -7.04 -4.93
N VAL A 244 -1.50 -6.05 -4.28
CA VAL A 244 -2.00 -6.15 -2.90
C VAL A 244 -3.49 -6.44 -2.99
N MET A 245 -3.90 -7.69 -2.68
CA MET A 245 -5.24 -8.20 -2.93
C MET A 245 -6.00 -8.48 -1.64
N ASN A 246 -7.21 -7.93 -1.53
CA ASN A 246 -8.13 -8.26 -0.44
C ASN A 246 -8.64 -9.70 -0.56
N ILE A 247 -8.66 -10.42 0.58
CA ILE A 247 -9.07 -11.84 0.66
C ILE A 247 -10.11 -12.10 1.78
N GLY A 248 -10.76 -11.04 2.31
CA GLY A 248 -11.40 -11.03 3.62
C GLY A 248 -12.69 -11.80 3.77
N ASP A 249 -13.38 -12.15 2.68
CA ASP A 249 -14.67 -12.83 2.66
C ASP A 249 -15.77 -12.17 3.51
N THR A 250 -17.00 -12.44 3.19
CA THR A 250 -18.23 -11.79 3.61
C THR A 250 -18.29 -10.30 3.23
N TYR A 251 -17.23 -9.52 3.46
CA TYR A 251 -17.20 -8.07 3.19
C TYR A 251 -16.53 -7.74 1.86
N THR A 252 -15.60 -8.57 1.41
CA THR A 252 -14.80 -8.37 0.19
C THR A 252 -14.71 -9.68 -0.60
N THR A 253 -13.89 -9.73 -1.63
CA THR A 253 -13.55 -10.96 -2.35
C THR A 253 -13.09 -12.04 -1.35
N GLY A 254 -13.61 -13.24 -1.47
CA GLY A 254 -13.15 -14.41 -0.72
C GLY A 254 -11.81 -14.95 -1.24
N PRO A 255 -11.17 -15.86 -0.51
CA PRO A 255 -9.83 -16.34 -0.85
C PRO A 255 -9.77 -17.06 -2.22
N THR A 256 -10.76 -17.81 -2.60
CA THR A 256 -10.80 -18.54 -3.89
C THR A 256 -11.10 -17.61 -5.06
N GLU A 257 -11.97 -16.63 -4.86
CA GLU A 257 -12.27 -15.59 -5.86
C GLU A 257 -11.10 -14.63 -6.04
N ALA A 258 -10.37 -14.34 -4.96
CA ALA A 258 -9.14 -13.55 -5.02
C ALA A 258 -8.03 -14.29 -5.80
N ALA A 259 -7.88 -15.60 -5.60
CA ALA A 259 -6.99 -16.43 -6.40
C ALA A 259 -7.37 -16.39 -7.89
N TYR A 260 -8.66 -16.49 -8.22
CA TYR A 260 -9.13 -16.32 -9.60
C TYR A 260 -8.76 -14.96 -10.19
N VAL A 261 -8.93 -13.87 -9.43
CA VAL A 261 -8.53 -12.53 -9.88
C VAL A 261 -7.03 -12.47 -10.18
N VAL A 262 -6.22 -13.03 -9.31
CA VAL A 262 -4.76 -13.00 -9.43
C VAL A 262 -4.31 -13.88 -10.61
N ASP A 263 -4.76 -15.14 -10.69
CA ASP A 263 -4.25 -16.11 -11.66
C ASP A 263 -4.87 -15.98 -13.05
N GLU A 264 -6.14 -15.52 -13.14
CA GLU A 264 -6.87 -15.52 -14.42
C GLU A 264 -7.07 -14.12 -14.99
N LEU A 265 -7.25 -13.09 -14.14
CA LEU A 265 -7.56 -11.74 -14.61
C LEU A 265 -6.31 -10.86 -14.69
N ILE A 266 -5.51 -10.77 -13.61
CA ILE A 266 -4.37 -9.85 -13.56
C ILE A 266 -3.08 -10.53 -14.02
N LYS A 267 -2.78 -11.71 -13.50
CA LYS A 267 -1.56 -12.50 -13.79
C LYS A 267 -0.27 -11.78 -13.44
N PRO A 268 -0.13 -11.23 -12.24
CA PRO A 268 1.05 -10.51 -11.82
C PRO A 268 2.22 -11.48 -11.52
N THR A 269 3.43 -10.93 -11.40
CA THR A 269 4.62 -11.68 -10.96
C THR A 269 4.51 -12.12 -9.50
N ALA A 270 3.83 -11.31 -8.65
CA ALA A 270 3.68 -11.59 -7.22
C ALA A 270 2.40 -10.98 -6.63
N VAL A 271 1.98 -11.55 -5.48
CA VAL A 271 0.82 -11.04 -4.73
C VAL A 271 1.11 -10.98 -3.23
N ILE A 272 0.59 -9.93 -2.59
CA ILE A 272 0.55 -9.74 -1.15
C ILE A 272 -0.93 -9.78 -0.72
N PRO A 273 -1.39 -10.76 0.09
CA PRO A 273 -2.76 -10.78 0.57
C PRO A 273 -3.00 -9.63 1.56
N SER A 274 -4.19 -9.09 1.56
CA SER A 274 -4.63 -8.02 2.45
C SER A 274 -6.02 -8.30 3.00
N HIS A 275 -6.43 -7.58 4.03
CA HIS A 275 -7.80 -7.58 4.53
C HIS A 275 -8.33 -8.99 4.90
N ALA A 276 -7.50 -9.85 5.52
CA ALA A 276 -7.90 -11.23 5.84
C ALA A 276 -9.02 -11.33 6.89
N ASN A 277 -9.17 -10.32 7.76
CA ASN A 277 -10.13 -10.30 8.87
C ASN A 277 -9.97 -11.49 9.84
N GLU A 278 -8.75 -11.89 10.09
CA GLU A 278 -8.40 -13.03 10.97
C GLU A 278 -6.97 -12.89 11.48
N ALA A 279 -6.61 -13.66 12.52
CA ALA A 279 -5.20 -13.92 12.81
C ALA A 279 -4.71 -14.97 11.81
N ALA A 280 -3.97 -14.54 10.81
CA ALA A 280 -3.49 -15.39 9.72
C ALA A 280 -2.20 -16.15 10.08
N THR A 281 -1.42 -15.61 11.02
CA THR A 281 -0.10 -16.15 11.40
C THR A 281 0.05 -16.30 12.90
N SER A 282 1.03 -17.11 13.31
CA SER A 282 1.56 -17.20 14.66
C SER A 282 3.06 -17.45 14.59
N ASP A 283 3.85 -16.64 15.31
CA ASP A 283 5.33 -16.61 15.21
C ASP A 283 5.83 -16.43 13.77
N GLY A 284 5.07 -15.65 12.98
CA GLY A 284 5.35 -15.37 11.57
C GLY A 284 5.03 -16.53 10.61
N ALA A 285 4.57 -17.67 11.11
CA ALA A 285 4.18 -18.84 10.31
C ALA A 285 2.68 -18.82 9.99
N LEU A 286 2.30 -19.21 8.77
CA LEU A 286 0.91 -19.30 8.33
C LEU A 286 0.13 -20.32 9.14
N LEU A 287 -1.01 -19.90 9.70
CA LEU A 287 -1.91 -20.79 10.42
C LEU A 287 -2.78 -21.61 9.46
N PRO A 288 -2.94 -22.93 9.71
CA PRO A 288 -3.82 -23.78 8.90
C PRO A 288 -5.29 -23.39 9.10
N ASN A 289 -6.13 -23.70 8.11
CA ASN A 289 -7.59 -23.45 8.12
C ASN A 289 -7.98 -21.96 8.23
N THR A 290 -7.09 -21.07 7.86
CA THR A 290 -7.34 -19.63 7.69
C THR A 290 -7.76 -19.34 6.24
N LYS A 291 -8.40 -18.18 6.02
CA LYS A 291 -8.65 -17.64 4.67
C LYS A 291 -7.34 -17.41 3.92
N THR A 292 -6.33 -16.92 4.62
CA THR A 292 -5.00 -16.71 4.07
C THR A 292 -4.37 -18.04 3.61
N ALA A 293 -4.47 -19.11 4.40
CA ALA A 293 -4.01 -20.45 3.99
C ALA A 293 -4.81 -20.99 2.79
N THR A 294 -6.11 -20.72 2.74
CA THR A 294 -6.96 -21.09 1.59
C THR A 294 -6.53 -20.34 0.33
N PHE A 295 -6.25 -19.04 0.43
CA PHE A 295 -5.77 -18.23 -0.69
C PHE A 295 -4.41 -18.74 -1.19
N VAL A 296 -3.43 -18.94 -0.29
CA VAL A 296 -2.10 -19.48 -0.62
C VAL A 296 -2.19 -20.83 -1.32
N ALA A 297 -3.11 -21.70 -0.90
CA ALA A 297 -3.30 -23.00 -1.52
C ALA A 297 -4.06 -22.95 -2.87
N ALA A 298 -4.80 -21.89 -3.14
CA ALA A 298 -5.64 -21.76 -4.32
C ALA A 298 -4.94 -21.03 -5.49
N THR A 299 -3.92 -20.18 -5.23
CA THR A 299 -3.21 -19.42 -6.27
C THR A 299 -1.90 -20.10 -6.67
N GLU A 300 -1.56 -19.99 -7.96
CA GLU A 300 -0.26 -20.40 -8.50
C GLU A 300 0.78 -19.26 -8.46
N THR A 301 0.31 -18.02 -8.28
CA THR A 301 1.17 -16.84 -8.20
C THR A 301 1.95 -16.82 -6.87
N PRO A 302 3.24 -16.46 -6.85
CA PRO A 302 4.03 -16.31 -5.63
C PRO A 302 3.37 -15.38 -4.61
N VAL A 303 3.10 -15.89 -3.39
CA VAL A 303 2.45 -15.16 -2.30
C VAL A 303 3.47 -14.74 -1.25
N TYR A 304 3.52 -13.45 -0.92
CA TYR A 304 4.34 -12.92 0.17
C TYR A 304 3.43 -12.44 1.32
N LEU A 305 3.59 -13.05 2.51
CA LEU A 305 2.77 -12.69 3.66
C LEU A 305 3.11 -11.28 4.17
N PRO A 306 2.11 -10.43 4.44
CA PRO A 306 2.29 -9.06 4.91
C PRO A 306 2.57 -9.02 6.43
N LEU A 307 3.69 -9.58 6.85
CA LEU A 307 4.08 -9.60 8.26
C LEU A 307 4.44 -8.20 8.73
N SER A 308 3.78 -7.73 9.79
CA SER A 308 3.94 -6.38 10.33
C SER A 308 5.39 -6.04 10.67
N GLY A 309 5.89 -4.94 10.08
CA GLY A 309 7.25 -4.45 10.24
C GLY A 309 8.30 -5.16 9.39
N ARG A 310 7.94 -6.18 8.61
CA ARG A 310 8.83 -6.84 7.66
C ARG A 310 8.79 -6.13 6.32
N THR A 311 9.92 -5.59 5.90
CA THR A 311 10.05 -4.97 4.58
C THR A 311 10.31 -6.03 3.51
N LEU A 312 9.54 -5.97 2.43
CA LEU A 312 9.73 -6.71 1.19
C LEU A 312 10.28 -5.74 0.14
N ALA A 313 11.29 -6.14 -0.62
CA ALA A 313 11.81 -5.33 -1.73
C ALA A 313 11.52 -6.01 -3.07
N PHE A 314 11.15 -5.19 -4.07
CA PHE A 314 10.76 -5.66 -5.39
C PHE A 314 11.50 -4.89 -6.49
N ASP A 315 11.94 -5.62 -7.52
CA ASP A 315 12.50 -5.03 -8.73
C ASP A 315 11.39 -4.48 -9.67
N ALA A 316 11.79 -3.97 -10.83
CA ALA A 316 10.86 -3.40 -11.82
C ALA A 316 9.88 -4.41 -12.41
N ASP A 317 10.23 -5.69 -12.40
CA ASP A 317 9.43 -6.79 -12.97
C ASP A 317 8.56 -7.49 -11.90
N GLY A 318 8.50 -6.94 -10.68
CA GLY A 318 7.72 -7.49 -9.56
C GLY A 318 8.34 -8.70 -8.87
N ASN A 319 9.61 -9.04 -9.17
CA ASN A 319 10.29 -10.09 -8.44
C ASN A 319 10.73 -9.58 -7.08
N CYS A 320 10.47 -10.35 -6.04
CA CYS A 320 10.97 -10.05 -4.72
C CYS A 320 12.46 -10.32 -4.63
N THR A 321 13.24 -9.33 -4.16
CA THR A 321 14.71 -9.33 -4.11
C THR A 321 15.25 -9.39 -2.69
N ASP A 322 14.48 -8.89 -1.69
CA ASP A 322 14.83 -8.96 -0.27
C ASP A 322 13.57 -9.11 0.59
N GLY A 323 13.71 -9.70 1.75
CA GLY A 323 12.61 -9.97 2.67
C GLY A 323 11.65 -11.10 2.24
N CYS A 324 11.97 -11.82 1.21
CA CYS A 324 11.13 -12.69 0.38
C CYS A 324 10.86 -14.10 0.94
N ALA A 325 10.98 -14.37 2.23
CA ALA A 325 10.63 -15.71 2.69
C ALA A 325 9.18 -16.01 2.34
N LEU A 326 9.01 -16.98 1.45
CA LEU A 326 7.70 -17.55 1.13
C LEU A 326 7.12 -18.20 2.40
N SER A 327 5.80 -18.24 2.47
CA SER A 327 5.10 -19.15 3.38
C SER A 327 5.37 -20.57 2.89
N ASP A 328 6.21 -21.33 3.60
CA ASP A 328 6.37 -22.77 3.38
C ASP A 328 5.08 -23.52 3.78
#